data_8cf4824640031e7edad6ae78c7704e41
#
_entry.id   8cf4824640031e7edad6ae78c7704e41
#
_cell.length_a   1.000
_cell.length_b   1.000
_cell.length_c   1.000
_cell.angle_alpha   90.00
_cell.angle_beta   90.00
_cell.angle_gamma   90.00
#
_symmetry.space_group_name_H-M   'P 1'
#
loop_
_entity.id
_entity.type
_entity.pdbx_description
1 polymer ?
#
loop_
_entity_poly.entity_id
_entity_poly.type
_entity_poly.pdbx_seq_one_letter_code
_entity_poly.pdbx_strand_id
1 'polypeptide(L)'
;MNTILHWLLLAVAVGIGWALGRWRLRQQSEEAVIDDEDTLRDRLQFLFTNYSDEAIESFLETLAVSRETVNLHLSIGAHFREKGEVDRATLIHQNLLARPELPSRYSSQVTYELALDYLAAGLLDRAEALLHELLGVRHYGAQAAEQLVSIYQRERDWDKAVRVARTLVEVRDSADVRKQLAHLLCEKARDSDAASGSADARG
;
A
#
# COMPACT_ATOMS: atom_id res chain seq x y z
N MET A 1 26.01 55.31 0.05
CA MET A 1 26.55 53.91 -0.12
C MET A 1 26.11 52.95 0.99
N ASN A 2 25.86 53.43 2.21
CA ASN A 2 25.49 52.56 3.35
C ASN A 2 24.04 52.02 3.34
N THR A 3 23.10 52.74 2.73
CA THR A 3 21.68 52.36 2.70
C THR A 3 21.43 51.09 1.84
N ILE A 4 22.10 50.98 0.71
CA ILE A 4 21.96 49.78 -0.18
C ILE A 4 22.52 48.54 0.52
N LEU A 5 23.62 48.66 1.24
CA LEU A 5 24.23 47.56 2.00
C LEU A 5 23.31 47.06 3.12
N HIS A 6 22.59 47.97 3.81
CA HIS A 6 21.61 47.58 4.84
C HIS A 6 20.42 46.84 4.28
N TRP A 7 19.88 47.25 3.12
CA TRP A 7 18.79 46.54 2.45
C TRP A 7 19.21 45.14 1.94
N LEU A 8 20.46 45.00 1.46
CA LEU A 8 21.02 43.72 1.06
C LEU A 8 21.18 42.75 2.23
N LEU A 9 21.69 43.24 3.37
CA LEU A 9 21.79 42.42 4.60
C LEU A 9 20.43 41.99 5.14
N LEU A 10 19.44 42.88 5.06
CA LEU A 10 18.08 42.56 5.50
C LEU A 10 17.42 41.49 4.58
N ALA A 11 17.61 41.59 3.27
CA ALA A 11 17.12 40.59 2.33
C ALA A 11 17.77 39.19 2.53
N VAL A 12 19.09 39.15 2.81
CA VAL A 12 19.82 37.95 3.13
C VAL A 12 19.33 37.35 4.45
N ALA A 13 19.13 38.15 5.50
CA ALA A 13 18.62 37.68 6.77
C ALA A 13 17.20 37.09 6.67
N VAL A 14 16.32 37.73 5.90
CA VAL A 14 14.96 37.22 5.61
C VAL A 14 15.04 35.92 4.81
N GLY A 15 15.90 35.82 3.80
CA GLY A 15 16.10 34.61 3.00
C GLY A 15 16.60 33.42 3.82
N ILE A 16 17.57 33.65 4.70
CA ILE A 16 18.08 32.62 5.63
C ILE A 16 17.00 32.24 6.63
N GLY A 17 16.26 33.17 7.21
CA GLY A 17 15.17 32.90 8.13
C GLY A 17 14.05 32.07 7.49
N TRP A 18 13.69 32.37 6.23
CA TRP A 18 12.72 31.61 5.47
C TRP A 18 13.21 30.20 5.13
N ALA A 19 14.46 30.05 4.70
CA ALA A 19 15.07 28.76 4.39
C ALA A 19 15.18 27.86 5.63
N LEU A 20 15.62 28.41 6.76
CA LEU A 20 15.69 27.70 8.04
C LEU A 20 14.30 27.32 8.57
N GLY A 21 13.32 28.23 8.45
CA GLY A 21 11.93 27.93 8.82
C GLY A 21 11.33 26.81 7.99
N ARG A 22 11.58 26.82 6.68
CA ARG A 22 11.09 25.75 5.78
C ARG A 22 11.80 24.42 6.00
N TRP A 23 13.08 24.44 6.34
CA TRP A 23 13.85 23.25 6.69
C TRP A 23 13.39 22.65 8.02
N ARG A 24 13.15 23.50 9.02
CA ARG A 24 12.65 23.09 10.33
C ARG A 24 11.23 22.50 10.26
N LEU A 25 10.34 23.08 9.42
CA LEU A 25 9.01 22.54 9.18
C LEU A 25 9.04 21.16 8.49
N ARG A 26 10.01 20.91 7.61
CA ARG A 26 10.22 19.58 7.00
C ARG A 26 10.72 18.57 8.01
N GLN A 27 11.69 18.94 8.86
CA GLN A 27 12.19 18.04 9.91
C GLN A 27 11.10 17.70 10.94
N GLN A 28 10.31 18.69 11.38
CA GLN A 28 9.20 18.43 12.30
C GLN A 28 8.11 17.53 11.71
N SER A 29 7.87 17.56 10.40
CA SER A 29 6.91 16.64 9.77
C SER A 29 7.44 15.21 9.66
N GLU A 30 8.75 15.00 9.54
CA GLU A 30 9.35 13.67 9.53
C GLU A 30 9.45 13.08 10.96
N GLU A 31 9.84 13.90 11.94
CA GLU A 31 9.90 13.49 13.35
C GLU A 31 8.49 13.20 13.94
N ALA A 32 7.48 13.99 13.56
CA ALA A 32 6.10 13.78 14.01
C ALA A 32 5.48 12.51 13.44
N VAL A 33 5.88 12.06 12.24
CA VAL A 33 5.41 10.80 11.64
C VAL A 33 6.01 9.60 12.35
N ILE A 34 7.28 9.64 12.74
CA ILE A 34 7.97 8.55 13.44
C ILE A 34 7.43 8.40 14.87
N ASP A 35 7.20 9.52 15.56
CA ASP A 35 6.64 9.52 16.94
C ASP A 35 5.18 9.02 16.97
N ASP A 36 4.43 9.21 15.88
CA ASP A 36 3.04 8.78 15.76
C ASP A 36 2.93 7.25 15.49
N GLU A 37 3.86 6.66 14.72
CA GLU A 37 3.87 5.20 14.46
C GLU A 37 4.25 4.39 15.70
N ASP A 38 5.27 4.77 16.45
CA ASP A 38 5.67 4.09 17.69
C ASP A 38 4.60 4.24 18.77
N THR A 39 4.02 5.43 18.89
CA THR A 39 2.90 5.69 19.82
C THR A 39 1.65 4.88 19.44
N LEU A 40 1.35 4.73 18.15
CA LEU A 40 0.24 3.91 17.67
C LEU A 40 0.49 2.43 17.97
N ARG A 41 1.70 1.94 17.72
CA ARG A 41 2.08 0.55 18.02
C ARG A 41 1.92 0.22 19.50
N ASP A 42 2.40 1.08 20.40
CA ASP A 42 2.27 0.89 21.84
C ASP A 42 0.80 0.89 22.29
N ARG A 43 -0.01 1.78 21.74
CA ARG A 43 -1.47 1.83 22.03
C ARG A 43 -2.18 0.59 21.50
N LEU A 44 -1.85 0.10 20.33
CA LEU A 44 -2.39 -1.13 19.77
C LEU A 44 -2.00 -2.34 20.63
N GLN A 45 -0.73 -2.44 21.02
CA GLN A 45 -0.26 -3.50 21.91
C GLN A 45 -0.98 -3.47 23.26
N PHE A 46 -1.25 -2.29 23.83
CA PHE A 46 -2.04 -2.13 25.04
C PHE A 46 -3.48 -2.64 24.83
N LEU A 47 -4.13 -2.30 23.72
CA LEU A 47 -5.48 -2.77 23.40
C LEU A 47 -5.52 -4.29 23.32
N PHE A 48 -4.64 -4.91 22.55
CA PHE A 48 -4.60 -6.37 22.37
C PHE A 48 -4.17 -7.13 23.63
N THR A 49 -3.50 -6.47 24.58
CA THR A 49 -3.11 -7.10 25.85
C THR A 49 -4.23 -7.07 26.89
N ASN A 50 -5.09 -6.02 26.87
CA ASN A 50 -6.04 -5.74 27.94
C ASN A 50 -7.50 -6.01 27.56
N TYR A 51 -7.82 -6.15 26.28
CA TYR A 51 -9.19 -6.35 25.80
C TYR A 51 -9.29 -7.60 24.93
N SER A 52 -10.46 -8.24 24.94
CA SER A 52 -10.70 -9.34 24.00
C SER A 52 -10.88 -8.81 22.58
N ASP A 53 -10.59 -9.66 21.60
CA ASP A 53 -10.70 -9.31 20.19
C ASP A 53 -12.13 -8.88 19.81
N GLU A 54 -13.16 -9.53 20.41
CA GLU A 54 -14.58 -9.17 20.21
C GLU A 54 -14.89 -7.77 20.77
N ALA A 55 -14.27 -7.40 21.90
CA ALA A 55 -14.44 -6.07 22.47
C ALA A 55 -13.81 -4.98 21.58
N ILE A 56 -12.67 -5.28 20.96
CA ILE A 56 -11.99 -4.38 20.02
C ILE A 56 -12.84 -4.19 18.76
N GLU A 57 -13.38 -5.26 18.18
CA GLU A 57 -14.27 -5.20 17.02
C GLU A 57 -15.53 -4.36 17.30
N SER A 58 -16.20 -4.66 18.42
CA SER A 58 -17.39 -3.90 18.84
C SER A 58 -17.08 -2.42 19.07
N PHE A 59 -15.90 -2.10 19.61
CA PHE A 59 -15.47 -0.71 19.77
C PHE A 59 -15.26 -0.02 18.43
N LEU A 60 -14.61 -0.68 17.46
CA LEU A 60 -14.40 -0.14 16.12
C LEU A 60 -15.70 0.23 15.40
N GLU A 61 -16.76 -0.58 15.59
CA GLU A 61 -18.06 -0.33 14.99
C GLU A 61 -18.71 0.97 15.51
N THR A 62 -18.42 1.36 16.76
CA THR A 62 -18.97 2.57 17.38
C THR A 62 -18.23 3.85 16.99
N LEU A 63 -17.03 3.76 16.44
CA LEU A 63 -16.22 4.92 16.12
C LEU A 63 -16.76 5.69 14.90
N ALA A 64 -16.85 7.01 15.04
CA ALA A 64 -17.12 7.89 13.90
C ALA A 64 -15.93 7.86 12.92
N VAL A 65 -16.20 7.99 11.61
CA VAL A 65 -15.16 7.98 10.59
C VAL A 65 -14.38 9.30 10.60
N SER A 66 -13.12 9.25 11.00
CA SER A 66 -12.14 10.33 10.94
C SER A 66 -10.83 9.79 10.37
N ARG A 67 -9.85 10.65 10.13
CA ARG A 67 -8.52 10.23 9.68
C ARG A 67 -7.89 9.24 10.68
N GLU A 68 -7.96 9.59 11.93
CA GLU A 68 -7.34 8.83 13.03
C GLU A 68 -8.03 7.47 13.20
N THR A 69 -9.36 7.44 13.12
CA THR A 69 -10.13 6.19 13.24
C THR A 69 -9.99 5.30 12.02
N VAL A 70 -9.84 5.85 10.81
CA VAL A 70 -9.52 5.06 9.60
C VAL A 70 -8.18 4.36 9.78
N ASN A 71 -7.13 5.08 10.18
CA ASN A 71 -5.83 4.48 10.42
C ASN A 71 -5.88 3.40 11.51
N LEU A 72 -6.68 3.61 12.56
CA LEU A 72 -6.88 2.62 13.61
C LEU A 72 -7.52 1.34 13.06
N HIS A 73 -8.59 1.44 12.27
CA HIS A 73 -9.22 0.28 11.62
C HIS A 73 -8.22 -0.50 10.75
N LEU A 74 -7.44 0.22 9.92
CA LEU A 74 -6.45 -0.39 9.03
C LEU A 74 -5.36 -1.10 9.83
N SER A 75 -4.85 -0.49 10.89
CA SER A 75 -3.81 -1.10 11.74
C SER A 75 -4.32 -2.32 12.50
N ILE A 76 -5.55 -2.29 13.01
CA ILE A 76 -6.15 -3.43 13.70
C ILE A 76 -6.44 -4.56 12.72
N GLY A 77 -7.01 -4.27 11.55
CA GLY A 77 -7.22 -5.27 10.51
C GLY A 77 -5.91 -5.92 10.05
N ALA A 78 -4.87 -5.13 9.78
CA ALA A 78 -3.55 -5.65 9.44
C ALA A 78 -2.98 -6.56 10.54
N HIS A 79 -3.15 -6.20 11.82
CA HIS A 79 -2.72 -7.02 12.94
C HIS A 79 -3.45 -8.38 12.99
N PHE A 80 -4.77 -8.42 12.77
CA PHE A 80 -5.51 -9.69 12.67
C PHE A 80 -5.03 -10.53 11.48
N ARG A 81 -4.75 -9.91 10.34
CA ARG A 81 -4.17 -10.60 9.17
C ARG A 81 -2.81 -11.23 9.50
N GLU A 82 -1.93 -10.51 10.19
CA GLU A 82 -0.62 -11.01 10.62
C GLU A 82 -0.72 -12.17 11.61
N LYS A 83 -1.74 -12.18 12.47
CA LYS A 83 -2.06 -13.30 13.35
C LYS A 83 -2.65 -14.52 12.62
N GLY A 84 -3.02 -14.38 11.33
CA GLY A 84 -3.72 -15.39 10.56
C GLY A 84 -5.24 -15.39 10.74
N GLU A 85 -5.79 -14.42 11.49
CA GLU A 85 -7.23 -14.24 11.70
C GLU A 85 -7.85 -13.43 10.55
N VAL A 86 -7.71 -13.97 9.34
CA VAL A 86 -7.99 -13.25 8.08
C VAL A 86 -9.46 -12.88 7.93
N ASP A 87 -10.37 -13.71 8.45
CA ASP A 87 -11.81 -13.43 8.41
C ASP A 87 -12.16 -12.15 9.18
N ARG A 88 -11.53 -11.93 10.33
CA ARG A 88 -11.69 -10.71 11.13
C ARG A 88 -11.12 -9.48 10.44
N ALA A 89 -9.90 -9.60 9.89
CA ALA A 89 -9.29 -8.53 9.12
C ALA A 89 -10.21 -8.11 7.97
N THR A 90 -10.68 -9.08 7.21
CA THR A 90 -11.61 -8.87 6.08
C THR A 90 -12.88 -8.15 6.53
N LEU A 91 -13.49 -8.59 7.63
CA LEU A 91 -14.71 -7.99 8.17
C LEU A 91 -14.50 -6.52 8.55
N ILE A 92 -13.40 -6.20 9.23
CA ILE A 92 -13.06 -4.83 9.63
C ILE A 92 -12.91 -3.92 8.42
N HIS A 93 -12.15 -4.36 7.40
CA HIS A 93 -11.92 -3.55 6.22
C HIS A 93 -13.17 -3.43 5.32
N GLN A 94 -13.98 -4.49 5.20
CA GLN A 94 -15.27 -4.43 4.51
C GLN A 94 -16.25 -3.48 5.19
N ASN A 95 -16.39 -3.56 6.51
CA ASN A 95 -17.27 -2.68 7.29
C ASN A 95 -16.82 -1.22 7.14
N LEU A 96 -15.52 -0.95 7.18
CA LEU A 96 -15.00 0.39 6.97
C LEU A 96 -15.27 0.90 5.54
N LEU A 97 -15.07 0.06 4.53
CA LEU A 97 -15.30 0.42 3.12
C LEU A 97 -16.79 0.68 2.82
N ALA A 98 -17.69 -0.01 3.51
CA ALA A 98 -19.13 0.13 3.36
C ALA A 98 -19.70 1.40 4.02
N ARG A 99 -18.92 2.12 4.83
CA ARG A 99 -19.38 3.34 5.52
C ARG A 99 -19.57 4.49 4.53
N PRO A 100 -20.78 5.10 4.45
CA PRO A 100 -21.03 6.20 3.52
C PRO A 100 -20.24 7.46 3.84
N GLU A 101 -19.82 7.63 5.09
CA GLU A 101 -19.02 8.78 5.55
C GLU A 101 -17.52 8.63 5.22
N LEU A 102 -17.08 7.49 4.65
CA LEU A 102 -15.67 7.27 4.33
C LEU A 102 -15.24 8.22 3.19
N PRO A 103 -14.31 9.16 3.46
CA PRO A 103 -13.84 10.06 2.42
C PRO A 103 -13.15 9.27 1.29
N SER A 104 -13.43 9.63 0.04
CA SER A 104 -12.91 8.94 -1.15
C SER A 104 -11.37 8.82 -1.19
N ARG A 105 -10.66 9.75 -0.55
CA ARG A 105 -9.19 9.68 -0.41
C ARG A 105 -8.70 8.45 0.37
N TYR A 106 -9.51 7.90 1.28
CA TYR A 106 -9.17 6.70 2.05
C TYR A 106 -9.70 5.42 1.43
N SER A 107 -10.68 5.52 0.54
CA SER A 107 -11.28 4.34 -0.11
C SER A 107 -10.22 3.47 -0.78
N SER A 108 -9.31 4.06 -1.55
CA SER A 108 -8.23 3.29 -2.21
C SER A 108 -7.29 2.60 -1.23
N GLN A 109 -7.03 3.22 -0.07
CA GLN A 109 -6.22 2.62 0.97
C GLN A 109 -6.92 1.41 1.59
N VAL A 110 -8.19 1.57 1.95
CA VAL A 110 -9.01 0.48 2.52
C VAL A 110 -9.17 -0.65 1.50
N THR A 111 -9.41 -0.32 0.22
CA THR A 111 -9.49 -1.31 -0.86
C THR A 111 -8.19 -2.10 -1.01
N TYR A 112 -7.04 -1.45 -0.89
CA TYR A 112 -5.75 -2.13 -0.95
C TYR A 112 -5.55 -3.09 0.23
N GLU A 113 -5.84 -2.66 1.48
CA GLU A 113 -5.76 -3.53 2.66
C GLU A 113 -6.73 -4.72 2.57
N LEU A 114 -7.96 -4.50 2.08
CA LEU A 114 -8.91 -5.58 1.83
C LEU A 114 -8.41 -6.57 0.77
N ALA A 115 -7.72 -6.09 -0.27
CA ALA A 115 -7.10 -6.97 -1.25
C ALA A 115 -5.98 -7.82 -0.63
N LEU A 116 -5.20 -7.26 0.30
CA LEU A 116 -4.19 -8.01 1.05
C LEU A 116 -4.82 -9.07 1.97
N ASP A 117 -5.99 -8.79 2.57
CA ASP A 117 -6.73 -9.78 3.35
C ASP A 117 -7.17 -10.95 2.45
N TYR A 118 -7.73 -10.65 1.28
CA TYR A 118 -8.11 -11.70 0.33
C TYR A 118 -6.91 -12.52 -0.16
N LEU A 119 -5.73 -11.90 -0.34
CA LEU A 119 -4.50 -12.63 -0.65
C LEU A 119 -4.09 -13.57 0.47
N ALA A 120 -4.18 -13.11 1.72
CA ALA A 120 -3.88 -13.92 2.90
C ALA A 120 -4.89 -15.07 3.08
N ALA A 121 -6.16 -14.85 2.72
CA ALA A 121 -7.20 -15.87 2.69
C ALA A 121 -7.07 -16.86 1.51
N GLY A 122 -6.19 -16.61 0.55
CA GLY A 122 -6.08 -17.41 -0.69
C GLY A 122 -7.20 -17.16 -1.70
N LEU A 123 -8.01 -16.12 -1.50
CA LEU A 123 -9.12 -15.73 -2.38
C LEU A 123 -8.60 -14.88 -3.55
N LEU A 124 -7.80 -15.51 -4.43
CA LEU A 124 -7.02 -14.82 -5.45
C LEU A 124 -7.90 -14.02 -6.43
N ASP A 125 -9.03 -14.58 -6.87
CA ASP A 125 -9.96 -13.90 -7.79
C ASP A 125 -10.50 -12.59 -7.20
N ARG A 126 -10.82 -12.58 -5.90
CA ARG A 126 -11.31 -11.38 -5.21
C ARG A 126 -10.22 -10.33 -5.05
N ALA A 127 -9.03 -10.77 -4.69
CA ALA A 127 -7.87 -9.90 -4.59
C ALA A 127 -7.53 -9.29 -5.96
N GLU A 128 -7.52 -10.08 -7.03
CA GLU A 128 -7.29 -9.64 -8.41
C GLU A 128 -8.25 -8.53 -8.80
N ALA A 129 -9.56 -8.70 -8.52
CA ALA A 129 -10.57 -7.70 -8.85
C ALA A 129 -10.29 -6.34 -8.19
N LEU A 130 -10.04 -6.32 -6.87
CA LEU A 130 -9.75 -5.09 -6.14
C LEU A 130 -8.42 -4.44 -6.56
N LEU A 131 -7.40 -5.25 -6.83
CA LEU A 131 -6.09 -4.74 -7.27
C LEU A 131 -6.18 -4.13 -8.68
N HIS A 132 -7.02 -4.66 -9.55
CA HIS A 132 -7.27 -4.07 -10.87
C HIS A 132 -7.90 -2.68 -10.77
N GLU A 133 -8.83 -2.45 -9.84
CA GLU A 133 -9.41 -1.12 -9.59
C GLU A 133 -8.34 -0.10 -9.15
N LEU A 134 -7.28 -0.56 -8.50
CA LEU A 134 -6.22 0.29 -7.97
C LEU A 134 -5.11 0.62 -8.98
N LEU A 135 -5.01 -0.08 -10.12
CA LEU A 135 -3.91 0.14 -11.09
C LEU A 135 -3.81 1.59 -11.58
N GLY A 136 -4.95 2.28 -11.74
CA GLY A 136 -5.00 3.68 -12.14
C GLY A 136 -4.81 4.69 -11.00
N VAL A 137 -4.71 4.24 -9.76
CA VAL A 137 -4.62 5.11 -8.59
C VAL A 137 -3.17 5.48 -8.30
N ARG A 138 -2.86 6.78 -8.32
CA ARG A 138 -1.50 7.32 -8.26
C ARG A 138 -0.62 6.73 -7.14
N HIS A 139 -1.17 6.52 -5.94
CA HIS A 139 -0.40 6.06 -4.78
C HIS A 139 -0.39 4.54 -4.61
N TYR A 140 -1.33 3.83 -5.22
CA TYR A 140 -1.49 2.38 -5.05
C TYR A 140 -1.25 1.58 -6.33
N GLY A 141 -1.20 2.22 -7.50
CA GLY A 141 -1.06 1.53 -8.78
C GLY A 141 0.17 0.64 -8.88
N ALA A 142 1.33 1.12 -8.42
CA ALA A 142 2.56 0.32 -8.42
C ALA A 142 2.48 -0.86 -7.45
N GLN A 143 1.98 -0.65 -6.24
CA GLN A 143 1.81 -1.70 -5.24
C GLN A 143 0.79 -2.75 -5.68
N ALA A 144 -0.33 -2.31 -6.27
CA ALA A 144 -1.34 -3.21 -6.83
C ALA A 144 -0.77 -4.05 -7.99
N ALA A 145 0.02 -3.44 -8.87
CA ALA A 145 0.69 -4.15 -9.95
C ALA A 145 1.67 -5.22 -9.44
N GLU A 146 2.43 -4.93 -8.39
CA GLU A 146 3.32 -5.90 -7.75
C GLU A 146 2.57 -7.11 -7.21
N GLN A 147 1.43 -6.87 -6.52
CA GLN A 147 0.59 -7.95 -6.01
C GLN A 147 -0.04 -8.76 -7.15
N LEU A 148 -0.52 -8.12 -8.22
CA LEU A 148 -1.06 -8.82 -9.39
C LEU A 148 -0.01 -9.69 -10.07
N VAL A 149 1.23 -9.20 -10.23
CA VAL A 149 2.32 -10.03 -10.76
C VAL A 149 2.55 -11.25 -9.87
N SER A 150 2.50 -11.10 -8.54
CA SER A 150 2.64 -12.22 -7.61
C SER A 150 1.51 -13.24 -7.75
N ILE A 151 0.25 -12.79 -7.92
CA ILE A 151 -0.91 -13.67 -8.18
C ILE A 151 -0.67 -14.48 -9.47
N TYR A 152 -0.40 -13.81 -10.58
CA TYR A 152 -0.23 -14.46 -11.89
C TYR A 152 0.98 -15.39 -11.94
N GLN A 153 2.04 -15.12 -11.18
CA GLN A 153 3.16 -16.04 -11.01
C GLN A 153 2.73 -17.33 -10.30
N ARG A 154 1.90 -17.23 -9.26
CA ARG A 154 1.36 -18.40 -8.54
C ARG A 154 0.45 -19.23 -9.43
N GLU A 155 -0.36 -18.58 -10.27
CA GLU A 155 -1.28 -19.21 -11.21
C GLU A 155 -0.57 -19.70 -12.48
N ARG A 156 0.70 -19.33 -12.67
CA ARG A 156 1.48 -19.56 -13.89
C ARG A 156 0.87 -18.92 -15.14
N ASP A 157 0.06 -17.86 -14.95
CA ASP A 157 -0.44 -17.04 -16.06
C ASP A 157 0.63 -16.00 -16.46
N TRP A 158 1.63 -16.50 -17.18
CA TRP A 158 2.79 -15.68 -17.58
C TRP A 158 2.39 -14.53 -18.50
N ASP A 159 1.32 -14.68 -19.27
CA ASP A 159 0.82 -13.64 -20.17
C ASP A 159 0.29 -12.44 -19.39
N LYS A 160 -0.54 -12.69 -18.37
CA LYS A 160 -1.03 -11.63 -17.49
C LYS A 160 0.11 -11.03 -16.68
N ALA A 161 1.00 -11.85 -16.12
CA ALA A 161 2.15 -11.39 -15.35
C ALA A 161 3.03 -10.42 -16.15
N VAL A 162 3.39 -10.76 -17.38
CA VAL A 162 4.21 -9.92 -18.27
C VAL A 162 3.50 -8.63 -18.63
N ARG A 163 2.19 -8.66 -18.91
CA ARG A 163 1.43 -7.41 -19.20
C ARG A 163 1.49 -6.43 -18.04
N VAL A 164 1.18 -6.89 -16.83
CA VAL A 164 1.19 -6.03 -15.63
C VAL A 164 2.61 -5.56 -15.30
N ALA A 165 3.61 -6.43 -15.40
CA ALA A 165 4.99 -6.05 -15.15
C ALA A 165 5.51 -4.98 -16.13
N ARG A 166 5.06 -4.96 -17.39
CA ARG A 166 5.38 -3.88 -18.33
C ARG A 166 4.80 -2.55 -17.89
N THR A 167 3.53 -2.52 -17.48
CA THR A 167 2.92 -1.30 -16.93
C THR A 167 3.67 -0.82 -15.68
N LEU A 168 4.14 -1.74 -14.84
CA LEU A 168 4.92 -1.39 -13.65
C LEU A 168 6.27 -0.74 -14.04
N VAL A 169 6.94 -1.21 -15.09
CA VAL A 169 8.18 -0.56 -15.61
C VAL A 169 7.89 0.86 -16.08
N GLU A 170 6.75 1.13 -16.73
CA GLU A 170 6.38 2.47 -17.20
C GLU A 170 6.14 3.45 -16.03
N VAL A 171 5.60 2.96 -14.92
CA VAL A 171 5.29 3.77 -13.73
C VAL A 171 6.49 3.91 -12.81
N ARG A 172 7.26 2.84 -12.64
CA ARG A 172 8.43 2.78 -11.77
C ARG A 172 9.57 2.02 -12.44
N ASP A 173 10.33 2.74 -13.26
CA ASP A 173 11.50 2.18 -13.94
C ASP A 173 12.69 2.01 -12.96
N SER A 174 12.82 0.82 -12.39
CA SER A 174 13.94 0.43 -11.54
C SER A 174 14.64 -0.82 -12.07
N ALA A 175 15.88 -1.03 -11.64
CA ALA A 175 16.65 -2.20 -12.02
C ALA A 175 15.96 -3.50 -11.58
N ASP A 176 15.32 -3.50 -10.40
CA ASP A 176 14.62 -4.66 -9.86
C ASP A 176 13.37 -5.00 -10.65
N VAL A 177 12.57 -3.99 -11.03
CA VAL A 177 11.37 -4.18 -11.84
C VAL A 177 11.73 -4.71 -13.23
N ARG A 178 12.79 -4.18 -13.86
CA ARG A 178 13.29 -4.71 -15.14
C ARG A 178 13.79 -6.14 -15.04
N LYS A 179 14.49 -6.49 -13.95
CA LYS A 179 14.94 -7.86 -13.68
C LYS A 179 13.75 -8.80 -13.50
N GLN A 180 12.72 -8.37 -12.77
CA GLN A 180 11.49 -9.14 -12.60
C GLN A 180 10.80 -9.40 -13.95
N LEU A 181 10.65 -8.36 -14.79
CA LEU A 181 10.09 -8.52 -16.13
C LEU A 181 10.90 -9.49 -17.00
N ALA A 182 12.24 -9.40 -16.96
CA ALA A 182 13.10 -10.33 -17.70
C ALA A 182 12.90 -11.78 -17.25
N HIS A 183 12.80 -12.00 -15.93
CA HIS A 183 12.50 -13.33 -15.39
C HIS A 183 11.15 -13.86 -15.89
N LEU A 184 10.09 -13.04 -15.85
CA LEU A 184 8.75 -13.43 -16.33
C LEU A 184 8.75 -13.79 -17.81
N LEU A 185 9.51 -13.06 -18.63
CA LEU A 185 9.68 -13.37 -20.06
C LEU A 185 10.38 -14.72 -20.27
N CYS A 186 11.39 -15.04 -19.46
CA CYS A 186 12.05 -16.36 -19.51
C CYS A 186 11.10 -17.48 -19.12
N GLU A 187 10.30 -17.32 -18.05
CA GLU A 187 9.34 -18.34 -17.63
C GLU A 187 8.24 -18.56 -18.68
N LYS A 188 7.75 -17.47 -19.29
CA LYS A 188 6.80 -17.54 -20.40
C LYS A 188 7.37 -18.31 -21.59
N ALA A 189 8.62 -18.06 -21.97
CA ALA A 189 9.27 -18.78 -23.08
C ALA A 189 9.40 -20.28 -22.76
N ARG A 190 9.84 -20.62 -21.56
CA ARG A 190 9.95 -22.04 -21.12
C ARG A 190 8.61 -22.77 -21.16
N ASP A 191 7.54 -22.12 -20.72
CA ASP A 191 6.20 -22.70 -20.70
C ASP A 191 5.70 -22.95 -22.15
N SER A 192 5.98 -22.01 -23.06
CA SER A 192 5.68 -22.15 -24.49
C SER A 192 6.44 -23.30 -25.15
N ASP A 193 7.74 -23.46 -24.83
CA ASP A 193 8.57 -24.53 -25.37
C ASP A 193 8.11 -25.92 -24.85
N ALA A 194 7.75 -25.99 -23.56
CA ALA A 194 7.20 -27.20 -22.96
C ALA A 194 5.87 -27.61 -23.60
N ALA A 195 5.00 -26.64 -23.91
CA ALA A 195 3.74 -26.89 -24.58
C ALA A 195 3.92 -27.40 -26.02
N SER A 196 4.85 -26.78 -26.79
CA SER A 196 5.16 -27.22 -28.18
C SER A 196 5.81 -28.59 -28.23
N GLY A 197 6.78 -28.89 -27.35
CA GLY A 197 7.40 -30.21 -27.27
C GLY A 197 6.44 -31.35 -26.90
N SER A 198 5.40 -31.05 -26.10
CA SER A 198 4.36 -32.02 -25.77
C SER A 198 3.37 -32.27 -26.90
N ALA A 199 3.19 -31.29 -27.81
CA ALA A 199 2.34 -31.46 -29.00
C ALA A 199 3.02 -32.36 -30.06
N ASP A 200 4.33 -32.15 -30.28
CA ASP A 200 5.12 -32.98 -31.23
C ASP A 200 5.27 -34.46 -30.79
N ALA A 201 5.25 -34.72 -29.48
CA ALA A 201 5.36 -36.07 -28.94
C ALA A 201 4.06 -36.92 -29.06
N ARG A 202 2.93 -36.30 -29.43
CA ARG A 202 1.61 -36.94 -29.54
C ARG A 202 1.12 -37.13 -30.98
N GLY A 203 1.87 -36.63 -31.98
CA GLY A 203 1.62 -36.79 -33.41
C GLY A 203 2.45 -37.91 -34.01
#